data_942df8dde7876e73af73b6341b2711f3
#
_entry.id   942df8dde7876e73af73b6341b2711f3
#
_cell.length_a   1.000
_cell.length_b   1.000
_cell.length_c   1.000
_cell.angle_alpha   90.00
_cell.angle_beta   90.00
_cell.angle_gamma   90.00
#
_symmetry.space_group_name_H-M   'P 1'
#
loop_
_entity.id
_entity.type
_entity.pdbx_description
1 polymer ?
#
loop_
_entity_poly.entity_id
_entity_poly.type
_entity_poly.pdbx_seq_one_letter_code
_entity_poly.pdbx_strand_id
1 'polypeptide(L)'
;MFERFTDRARNVVVDAQASARRLGHGYTGTEHLLLALLQGDGIAAQVLGSLGVTAAAVEREVLAEVGRGPFGQRDAEALGAIGIDLEEVRRRVEASFGPGALYWRPGRGCRRARRIPLAGGHIPFSPRAKKVLELSLREALALKHNYIGTEHILLGLVREGEGLAMLILTRLGTGPQMVRARVIDALRSTG
;
A
#
# COMPACT_ATOMS: atom_id res chain seq x y z
N MET A 1 3.90 11.12 -16.76
CA MET A 1 3.59 9.73 -16.37
C MET A 1 2.10 9.55 -16.01
N PHE A 2 1.50 10.47 -15.24
CA PHE A 2 0.09 10.37 -14.84
C PHE A 2 -0.94 10.71 -15.92
N GLU A 3 -0.54 11.29 -17.03
CA GLU A 3 -1.43 11.63 -18.16
C GLU A 3 -2.13 10.43 -18.78
N ARG A 4 -1.50 9.25 -18.73
CA ARG A 4 -2.07 7.99 -19.24
C ARG A 4 -2.92 7.22 -18.23
N PHE A 5 -2.96 7.68 -16.97
CA PHE A 5 -3.79 7.03 -15.96
C PHE A 5 -5.26 7.37 -16.20
N THR A 6 -6.12 6.34 -16.17
CA THR A 6 -7.57 6.55 -16.10
C THR A 6 -7.92 7.24 -14.77
N ASP A 7 -9.09 7.85 -14.69
CA ASP A 7 -9.56 8.49 -13.45
C ASP A 7 -9.61 7.49 -12.29
N ARG A 8 -10.08 6.27 -12.56
CA ARG A 8 -10.08 5.18 -11.57
C ARG A 8 -8.67 4.85 -11.09
N ALA A 9 -7.70 4.76 -11.98
CA ALA A 9 -6.31 4.49 -11.62
C ALA A 9 -5.67 5.67 -10.86
N ARG A 10 -6.03 6.91 -11.16
CA ARG A 10 -5.63 8.11 -10.38
C ARG A 10 -6.20 8.07 -8.97
N ASN A 11 -7.47 7.70 -8.84
CA ASN A 11 -8.12 7.56 -7.54
C ASN A 11 -7.42 6.50 -6.67
N VAL A 12 -7.01 5.36 -7.23
CA VAL A 12 -6.22 4.35 -6.50
C VAL A 12 -4.96 4.97 -5.87
N VAL A 13 -4.26 5.85 -6.59
CA VAL A 13 -3.04 6.51 -6.04
C VAL A 13 -3.38 7.45 -4.89
N VAL A 14 -4.49 8.18 -4.99
CA VAL A 14 -4.98 9.09 -3.93
C VAL A 14 -5.46 8.30 -2.72
N ASP A 15 -6.26 7.26 -2.96
CA ASP A 15 -6.85 6.41 -1.91
C ASP A 15 -5.78 5.58 -1.17
N ALA A 16 -4.71 5.20 -1.87
CA ALA A 16 -3.55 4.58 -1.22
C ALA A 16 -2.89 5.50 -0.19
N GLN A 17 -2.77 6.81 -0.51
CA GLN A 17 -2.26 7.78 0.46
C GLN A 17 -3.26 8.02 1.61
N ALA A 18 -4.56 8.04 1.32
CA ALA A 18 -5.60 8.14 2.34
C ALA A 18 -5.57 6.93 3.29
N SER A 19 -5.42 5.72 2.74
CA SER A 19 -5.28 4.49 3.52
C SER A 19 -4.03 4.50 4.41
N ALA A 20 -2.89 4.98 3.90
CA ALA A 20 -1.68 5.13 4.68
C ALA A 20 -1.87 6.11 5.86
N ARG A 21 -2.57 7.24 5.62
CA ARG A 21 -2.92 8.20 6.69
C ARG A 21 -3.83 7.57 7.74
N ARG A 22 -4.88 6.88 7.29
CA ARG A 22 -5.86 6.23 8.18
C ARG A 22 -5.21 5.17 9.08
N LEU A 23 -4.22 4.44 8.56
CA LEU A 23 -3.47 3.44 9.30
C LEU A 23 -2.32 4.05 10.11
N GLY A 24 -2.05 5.35 9.98
CA GLY A 24 -0.96 6.04 10.69
C GLY A 24 0.42 5.71 10.14
N HIS A 25 0.53 5.27 8.88
CA HIS A 25 1.81 4.94 8.27
C HIS A 25 2.48 6.18 7.68
N GLY A 26 3.78 6.35 7.92
CA GLY A 26 4.57 7.48 7.43
C GLY A 26 4.99 7.37 5.95
N TYR A 27 4.53 6.35 5.23
CA TYR A 27 4.79 6.11 3.80
C TYR A 27 3.63 5.39 3.14
N THR A 28 3.51 5.52 1.82
CA THR A 28 2.55 4.76 1.02
C THR A 28 3.25 3.55 0.42
N GLY A 29 2.98 2.36 0.93
CA GLY A 29 3.55 1.09 0.49
C GLY A 29 2.68 0.37 -0.54
N THR A 30 3.11 -0.83 -0.93
CA THR A 30 2.38 -1.70 -1.87
C THR A 30 1.06 -2.19 -1.28
N GLU A 31 1.00 -2.42 0.02
CA GLU A 31 -0.20 -2.79 0.79
C GLU A 31 -1.29 -1.73 0.70
N HIS A 32 -0.93 -0.45 0.70
CA HIS A 32 -1.88 0.65 0.55
C HIS A 32 -2.44 0.73 -0.87
N LEU A 33 -1.62 0.43 -1.89
CA LEU A 33 -2.10 0.30 -3.27
C LEU A 33 -3.08 -0.87 -3.40
N LEU A 34 -2.81 -2.02 -2.75
CA LEU A 34 -3.71 -3.16 -2.73
C LEU A 34 -5.04 -2.82 -2.06
N LEU A 35 -5.02 -2.13 -0.90
CA LEU A 35 -6.24 -1.68 -0.23
C LEU A 35 -7.05 -0.73 -1.11
N ALA A 36 -6.40 0.23 -1.76
CA ALA A 36 -7.06 1.17 -2.65
C ALA A 36 -7.68 0.49 -3.88
N LEU A 37 -7.01 -0.53 -4.46
CA LEU A 37 -7.56 -1.33 -5.55
C LEU A 37 -8.84 -2.08 -5.15
N LEU A 38 -8.91 -2.57 -3.91
CA LEU A 38 -10.08 -3.29 -3.37
C LEU A 38 -11.25 -2.37 -3.02
N GLN A 39 -10.97 -1.12 -2.68
CA GLN A 39 -11.99 -0.11 -2.32
C GLN A 39 -12.55 0.62 -3.53
N GLY A 40 -11.85 0.58 -4.66
CA GLY A 40 -12.25 1.25 -5.90
C GLY A 40 -13.16 0.40 -6.79
N ASP A 41 -13.65 1.07 -7.84
CA ASP A 41 -14.45 0.45 -8.91
C ASP A 41 -13.56 0.16 -10.12
N GLY A 42 -13.37 -1.09 -10.46
CA GLY A 42 -12.59 -1.43 -11.65
C GLY A 42 -12.29 -2.93 -11.76
N ILE A 43 -11.64 -3.30 -12.84
CA ILE A 43 -11.29 -4.70 -13.13
C ILE A 43 -10.47 -5.31 -11.99
N ALA A 44 -9.56 -4.53 -11.37
CA ALA A 44 -8.77 -5.02 -10.25
C ALA A 44 -9.63 -5.43 -9.05
N ALA A 45 -10.61 -4.61 -8.66
CA ALA A 45 -11.51 -4.91 -7.55
C ALA A 45 -12.35 -6.16 -7.84
N GLN A 46 -12.88 -6.27 -9.06
CA GLN A 46 -13.66 -7.43 -9.50
C GLN A 46 -12.82 -8.71 -9.48
N VAL A 47 -11.61 -8.67 -10.01
CA VAL A 47 -10.68 -9.81 -10.00
C VAL A 47 -10.32 -10.23 -8.59
N LEU A 48 -9.90 -9.31 -7.74
CA LEU A 48 -9.55 -9.61 -6.36
C LEU A 48 -10.75 -10.16 -5.58
N GLY A 49 -11.94 -9.58 -5.77
CA GLY A 49 -13.19 -10.06 -5.19
C GLY A 49 -13.54 -11.48 -5.64
N SER A 50 -13.37 -11.80 -6.93
CA SER A 50 -13.60 -13.15 -7.46
C SER A 50 -12.63 -14.20 -6.90
N LEU A 51 -11.48 -13.77 -6.41
CA LEU A 51 -10.48 -14.60 -5.74
C LEU A 51 -10.69 -14.66 -4.20
N GLY A 52 -11.78 -14.08 -3.70
CA GLY A 52 -12.11 -14.07 -2.27
C GLY A 52 -11.27 -13.08 -1.44
N VAL A 53 -10.49 -12.20 -2.08
CA VAL A 53 -9.71 -11.19 -1.40
C VAL A 53 -10.60 -10.01 -1.05
N THR A 54 -10.75 -9.70 0.24
CA THR A 54 -11.54 -8.57 0.73
C THR A 54 -10.66 -7.50 1.37
N ALA A 55 -11.11 -6.24 1.32
CA ALA A 55 -10.39 -5.14 1.94
C ALA A 55 -10.20 -5.35 3.45
N ALA A 56 -11.21 -5.92 4.14
CA ALA A 56 -11.13 -6.22 5.57
C ALA A 56 -10.07 -7.29 5.88
N ALA A 57 -9.96 -8.34 5.05
CA ALA A 57 -8.93 -9.36 5.22
C ALA A 57 -7.53 -8.78 5.00
N VAL A 58 -7.34 -7.99 3.94
CA VAL A 58 -6.06 -7.33 3.66
C VAL A 58 -5.69 -6.36 4.77
N GLU A 59 -6.63 -5.52 5.26
CA GLU A 59 -6.35 -4.58 6.34
C GLU A 59 -5.94 -5.29 7.64
N ARG A 60 -6.59 -6.40 7.98
CA ARG A 60 -6.20 -7.22 9.13
C ARG A 60 -4.76 -7.75 9.00
N GLU A 61 -4.39 -8.26 7.82
CA GLU A 61 -3.02 -8.73 7.57
C GLU A 61 -2.00 -7.58 7.61
N VAL A 62 -2.34 -6.40 7.07
CA VAL A 62 -1.50 -5.20 7.17
C VAL A 62 -1.27 -4.84 8.63
N LEU A 63 -2.33 -4.82 9.44
CA LEU A 63 -2.22 -4.49 10.85
C LEU A 63 -1.44 -5.55 11.65
N ALA A 64 -1.53 -6.82 11.27
CA ALA A 64 -0.75 -7.89 11.88
C ALA A 64 0.75 -7.77 11.57
N GLU A 65 1.12 -7.36 10.35
CA GLU A 65 2.53 -7.27 9.93
C GLU A 65 3.19 -5.94 10.33
N VAL A 66 2.50 -4.83 10.11
CA VAL A 66 3.08 -3.49 10.28
C VAL A 66 2.55 -2.79 11.53
N GLY A 67 1.36 -3.19 12.01
CA GLY A 67 0.66 -2.53 13.10
C GLY A 67 0.09 -1.17 12.68
N ARG A 68 -0.34 -0.39 13.67
CA ARG A 68 -0.67 1.02 13.51
C ARG A 68 0.52 1.86 13.90
N GLY A 69 1.06 2.60 12.95
CA GLY A 69 2.20 3.47 13.21
C GLY A 69 3.56 2.88 12.86
N PRO A 70 4.67 3.46 13.37
CA PRO A 70 6.03 3.10 12.98
C PRO A 70 6.53 1.79 13.58
N PHE A 71 5.85 1.27 14.59
CA PHE A 71 6.16 0.02 15.27
C PHE A 71 5.02 -0.96 15.09
N GLY A 72 5.35 -2.17 14.65
CA GLY A 72 4.40 -3.26 14.46
C GLY A 72 4.08 -3.99 15.76
N GLN A 73 3.15 -4.94 15.65
CA GLN A 73 2.77 -5.78 16.79
C GLN A 73 3.95 -6.60 17.32
N ARG A 74 4.81 -7.08 16.43
CA ARG A 74 6.04 -7.81 16.81
C ARG A 74 7.01 -6.94 17.61
N ASP A 75 7.10 -5.65 17.27
CA ASP A 75 7.94 -4.71 18.03
C ASP A 75 7.32 -4.47 19.41
N ALA A 76 5.99 -4.34 19.49
CA ALA A 76 5.28 -4.19 20.74
C ALA A 76 5.46 -5.43 21.65
N GLU A 77 5.37 -6.64 21.09
CA GLU A 77 5.60 -7.89 21.80
C GLU A 77 7.04 -8.02 22.28
N ALA A 78 8.02 -7.71 21.42
CA ALA A 78 9.45 -7.74 21.77
C ALA A 78 9.79 -6.72 22.85
N LEU A 79 9.24 -5.50 22.79
CA LEU A 79 9.40 -4.48 23.81
C LEU A 79 8.69 -4.86 25.11
N GLY A 80 7.50 -5.45 25.03
CA GLY A 80 6.75 -5.97 26.16
C GLY A 80 7.50 -7.07 26.91
N ALA A 81 8.24 -7.93 26.19
CA ALA A 81 9.05 -9.00 26.79
C ALA A 81 10.19 -8.46 27.67
N ILE A 82 10.65 -7.23 27.43
CA ILE A 82 11.65 -6.53 28.26
C ILE A 82 11.03 -5.46 29.19
N GLY A 83 9.71 -5.49 29.35
CA GLY A 83 8.99 -4.59 30.28
C GLY A 83 8.69 -3.19 29.74
N ILE A 84 8.82 -2.96 28.42
CA ILE A 84 8.54 -1.67 27.79
C ILE A 84 7.15 -1.72 27.14
N ASP A 85 6.21 -0.90 27.67
CA ASP A 85 4.90 -0.68 27.06
C ASP A 85 5.02 0.35 25.92
N LEU A 86 4.86 -0.13 24.68
CA LEU A 86 4.98 0.69 23.47
C LEU A 86 3.90 1.79 23.42
N GLU A 87 2.68 1.53 23.90
CA GLU A 87 1.61 2.53 23.91
C GLU A 87 1.89 3.64 24.92
N GLU A 88 2.46 3.30 26.06
CA GLU A 88 2.92 4.29 27.05
C GLU A 88 4.06 5.14 26.50
N VAL A 89 5.03 4.52 25.82
CA VAL A 89 6.12 5.23 25.14
C VAL A 89 5.56 6.18 24.08
N ARG A 90 4.62 5.70 23.25
CA ARG A 90 3.96 6.53 22.23
C ARG A 90 3.29 7.74 22.86
N ARG A 91 2.48 7.53 23.88
CA ARG A 91 1.75 8.59 24.57
C ARG A 91 2.71 9.65 25.15
N ARG A 92 3.80 9.24 25.79
CA ARG A 92 4.81 10.16 26.37
C ARG A 92 5.55 10.94 25.31
N VAL A 93 5.95 10.30 24.21
CA VAL A 93 6.64 10.96 23.10
C VAL A 93 5.72 11.96 22.41
N GLU A 94 4.46 11.58 22.14
CA GLU A 94 3.49 12.49 21.55
C GLU A 94 3.12 13.66 22.47
N ALA A 95 3.05 13.44 23.78
CA ALA A 95 2.83 14.51 24.75
C ALA A 95 4.00 15.50 24.78
N SER A 96 5.24 15.03 24.61
CA SER A 96 6.44 15.86 24.68
C SER A 96 6.79 16.56 23.37
N PHE A 97 6.54 15.91 22.23
CA PHE A 97 6.99 16.36 20.90
C PHE A 97 5.86 16.60 19.91
N GLY A 98 4.61 16.41 20.34
CA GLY A 98 3.41 16.56 19.53
C GLY A 98 2.97 15.28 18.83
N PRO A 99 1.71 15.25 18.35
CA PRO A 99 1.13 14.08 17.68
C PRO A 99 1.99 13.64 16.48
N GLY A 100 2.27 12.33 16.37
CA GLY A 100 3.05 11.78 15.27
C GLY A 100 4.57 11.95 15.37
N ALA A 101 5.09 12.32 16.53
CA ALA A 101 6.52 12.48 16.74
C ALA A 101 7.33 11.20 16.46
N LEU A 102 6.75 10.02 16.69
CA LEU A 102 7.36 8.72 16.39
C LEU A 102 7.41 8.38 14.90
N TYR A 103 6.65 9.06 14.05
CA TYR A 103 6.66 8.86 12.60
C TYR A 103 7.81 9.59 11.89
N TRP A 104 8.63 10.30 12.66
CA TRP A 104 9.75 11.02 12.11
C TRP A 104 10.89 10.06 11.74
N ARG A 105 11.18 9.92 10.45
CA ARG A 105 12.38 9.24 9.94
C ARG A 105 13.37 10.29 9.43
N PRO A 106 14.56 10.44 10.05
CA PRO A 106 15.61 11.24 9.46
C PRO A 106 16.04 10.55 8.15
N GLY A 107 15.77 11.18 7.01
CA GLY A 107 16.28 10.71 5.73
C GLY A 107 17.82 10.77 5.77
N ARG A 108 18.48 9.69 5.33
CA ARG A 108 19.92 9.71 5.12
C ARG A 108 20.22 10.85 4.13
N GLY A 109 20.88 11.90 4.57
CA GLY A 109 21.33 13.03 3.75
C GLY A 109 20.47 14.28 3.78
N CYS A 110 19.42 14.38 4.58
CA CYS A 110 18.61 15.60 4.64
C CYS A 110 19.09 16.54 5.73
N ARG A 111 19.86 17.58 5.39
CA ARG A 111 20.26 18.68 6.26
C ARG A 111 19.09 19.61 6.69
N ARG A 112 17.88 19.33 6.26
CA ARG A 112 16.64 19.98 6.72
C ARG A 112 15.63 18.91 7.07
N ALA A 113 15.45 18.66 8.35
CA ALA A 113 14.36 17.89 8.91
C ALA A 113 13.03 18.52 8.46
N ARG A 114 12.42 18.01 7.40
CA ARG A 114 11.05 18.37 7.05
C ARG A 114 10.14 17.61 8.00
N ARG A 115 9.54 18.33 8.93
CA ARG A 115 8.38 17.84 9.69
C ARG A 115 7.38 17.30 8.68
N ILE A 116 6.97 16.05 8.82
CA ILE A 116 5.81 15.53 8.10
C ILE A 116 4.61 16.11 8.85
N PRO A 117 3.87 17.04 8.27
CA PRO A 117 2.67 17.55 8.93
C PRO A 117 1.63 16.42 8.90
N LEU A 118 1.18 15.97 10.05
CA LEU A 118 0.08 15.01 10.18
C LEU A 118 -1.26 15.57 9.65
N ALA A 119 -1.37 16.88 9.55
CA ALA A 119 -2.52 17.55 8.95
C ALA A 119 -2.18 17.96 7.50
N GLY A 120 -2.57 17.17 6.50
CA GLY A 120 -2.56 17.55 5.08
C GLY A 120 -1.25 17.41 4.31
N GLY A 121 -0.16 16.91 4.90
CA GLY A 121 1.12 16.71 4.21
C GLY A 121 1.11 15.52 3.23
N HIS A 122 1.91 15.62 2.16
CA HIS A 122 2.13 14.54 1.22
C HIS A 122 2.88 13.38 1.88
N ILE A 123 2.26 12.18 1.91
CA ILE A 123 2.91 10.96 2.37
C ILE A 123 3.73 10.38 1.21
N PRO A 124 5.05 10.18 1.34
CA PRO A 124 5.89 9.71 0.26
C PRO A 124 5.60 8.24 -0.07
N PHE A 125 5.66 7.91 -1.35
CA PHE A 125 5.63 6.52 -1.79
C PHE A 125 6.93 5.81 -1.45
N SER A 126 6.83 4.57 -0.97
CA SER A 126 7.97 3.68 -0.79
C SER A 126 8.64 3.38 -2.13
N PRO A 127 9.94 3.00 -2.15
CA PRO A 127 10.61 2.62 -3.40
C PRO A 127 9.87 1.50 -4.15
N ARG A 128 9.33 0.51 -3.45
CA ARG A 128 8.56 -0.59 -4.03
C ARG A 128 7.23 -0.12 -4.62
N ALA A 129 6.49 0.75 -3.92
CA ALA A 129 5.25 1.31 -4.46
C ALA A 129 5.49 2.17 -5.71
N LYS A 130 6.58 2.94 -5.75
CA LYS A 130 7.00 3.63 -6.98
C LYS A 130 7.30 2.65 -8.11
N LYS A 131 7.98 1.54 -7.79
CA LYS A 131 8.27 0.47 -8.75
C LYS A 131 7.02 -0.16 -9.32
N VAL A 132 5.99 -0.40 -8.49
CA VAL A 132 4.68 -0.87 -8.94
C VAL A 132 4.10 0.06 -10.00
N LEU A 133 4.10 1.38 -9.76
CA LEU A 133 3.56 2.36 -10.72
C LEU A 133 4.36 2.38 -12.04
N GLU A 134 5.69 2.22 -11.99
CA GLU A 134 6.52 2.06 -13.20
C GLU A 134 6.18 0.76 -13.95
N LEU A 135 6.02 -0.33 -13.22
CA LEU A 135 5.69 -1.63 -13.81
C LEU A 135 4.28 -1.63 -14.39
N SER A 136 3.34 -0.87 -13.82
CA SER A 136 1.99 -0.70 -14.38
C SER A 136 2.02 -0.12 -15.80
N LEU A 137 2.89 0.84 -16.07
CA LEU A 137 3.10 1.36 -17.43
C LEU A 137 3.66 0.26 -18.35
N ARG A 138 4.61 -0.53 -17.87
CA ARG A 138 5.19 -1.62 -18.69
C ARG A 138 4.17 -2.71 -19.00
N GLU A 139 3.28 -3.04 -18.06
CA GLU A 139 2.16 -4.00 -18.29
C GLU A 139 1.17 -3.43 -19.30
N ALA A 140 0.80 -2.15 -19.21
CA ALA A 140 -0.07 -1.50 -20.20
C ALA A 140 0.52 -1.57 -21.62
N LEU A 141 1.82 -1.26 -21.76
CA LEU A 141 2.53 -1.35 -23.03
C LEU A 141 2.60 -2.79 -23.56
N ALA A 142 2.84 -3.77 -22.68
CA ALA A 142 2.87 -5.20 -23.06
C ALA A 142 1.51 -5.68 -23.58
N LEU A 143 0.42 -5.16 -23.02
CA LEU A 143 -0.96 -5.42 -23.44
C LEU A 143 -1.40 -4.54 -24.61
N LYS A 144 -0.51 -3.67 -25.12
CA LYS A 144 -0.79 -2.71 -26.22
C LYS A 144 -1.91 -1.72 -25.88
N HIS A 145 -2.11 -1.42 -24.60
CA HIS A 145 -3.05 -0.40 -24.16
C HIS A 145 -2.37 0.97 -24.12
N ASN A 146 -3.09 2.01 -24.53
CA ASN A 146 -2.62 3.40 -24.51
C ASN A 146 -2.96 4.12 -23.18
N TYR A 147 -3.61 3.42 -22.26
CA TYR A 147 -4.02 3.92 -20.93
C TYR A 147 -3.50 2.98 -19.83
N ILE A 148 -3.47 3.52 -18.61
CA ILE A 148 -3.14 2.75 -17.39
C ILE A 148 -4.40 2.70 -16.52
N GLY A 149 -5.04 1.52 -16.48
CA GLY A 149 -6.19 1.25 -15.62
C GLY A 149 -5.80 0.56 -14.30
N THR A 150 -6.80 0.24 -13.49
CA THR A 150 -6.63 -0.45 -12.20
C THR A 150 -6.02 -1.84 -12.38
N GLU A 151 -6.37 -2.54 -13.44
CA GLU A 151 -5.82 -3.83 -13.86
C GLU A 151 -4.30 -3.78 -14.07
N HIS A 152 -3.81 -2.70 -14.67
CA HIS A 152 -2.37 -2.52 -14.89
C HIS A 152 -1.63 -2.26 -13.58
N ILE A 153 -2.25 -1.54 -12.63
CA ILE A 153 -1.67 -1.35 -11.29
C ILE A 153 -1.61 -2.69 -10.56
N LEU A 154 -2.66 -3.50 -10.65
CA LEU A 154 -2.67 -4.85 -10.06
C LEU A 154 -1.61 -5.76 -10.70
N LEU A 155 -1.47 -5.74 -12.03
CA LEU A 155 -0.41 -6.49 -12.72
C LEU A 155 0.99 -6.00 -12.34
N GLY A 156 1.18 -4.68 -12.20
CA GLY A 156 2.42 -4.07 -11.73
C GLY A 156 2.79 -4.52 -10.32
N LEU A 157 1.78 -4.63 -9.43
CA LEU A 157 1.92 -5.10 -8.07
C LEU A 157 2.35 -6.58 -8.02
N VAL A 158 1.71 -7.42 -8.82
CA VAL A 158 2.06 -8.84 -8.97
C VAL A 158 3.47 -9.01 -9.54
N ARG A 159 3.85 -8.17 -10.50
CA ARG A 159 5.17 -8.23 -11.14
C ARG A 159 6.31 -7.74 -10.23
N GLU A 160 6.04 -6.79 -9.34
CA GLU A 160 7.00 -6.36 -8.33
C GLU A 160 7.33 -7.51 -7.38
N GLY A 161 6.31 -8.24 -6.93
CA GLY A 161 6.42 -9.58 -6.34
C GLY A 161 6.98 -9.67 -4.93
N GLU A 162 7.74 -8.69 -4.46
CA GLU A 162 8.45 -8.73 -3.17
C GLU A 162 7.88 -7.77 -2.11
N GLY A 163 6.84 -7.00 -2.47
CA GLY A 163 6.17 -6.07 -1.58
C GLY A 163 5.24 -6.76 -0.58
N LEU A 164 4.86 -6.03 0.48
CA LEU A 164 3.93 -6.53 1.49
C LEU A 164 2.58 -6.93 0.89
N ALA A 165 2.12 -6.25 -0.15
CA ALA A 165 0.90 -6.63 -0.85
C ALA A 165 0.96 -8.07 -1.39
N MET A 166 2.09 -8.49 -2.00
CA MET A 166 2.22 -9.83 -2.54
C MET A 166 2.33 -10.89 -1.43
N LEU A 167 3.02 -10.57 -0.33
CA LEU A 167 3.05 -11.41 0.86
C LEU A 167 1.65 -11.67 1.40
N ILE A 168 0.84 -10.61 1.53
CA ILE A 168 -0.56 -10.69 2.01
C ILE A 168 -1.41 -11.53 1.05
N LEU A 169 -1.35 -11.27 -0.26
CA LEU A 169 -2.08 -12.05 -1.26
C LEU A 169 -1.73 -13.54 -1.17
N THR A 170 -0.45 -13.86 -1.01
CA THR A 170 0.00 -15.25 -0.87
C THR A 170 -0.54 -15.90 0.41
N ARG A 171 -0.57 -15.19 1.53
CA ARG A 171 -1.18 -15.68 2.78
C ARG A 171 -2.69 -15.91 2.67
N LEU A 172 -3.35 -15.08 1.87
CA LEU A 172 -4.79 -15.26 1.56
C LEU A 172 -5.03 -16.34 0.48
N GLY A 173 -4.01 -17.12 0.12
CA GLY A 173 -4.11 -18.22 -0.84
C GLY A 173 -4.11 -17.78 -2.29
N THR A 174 -3.78 -16.52 -2.59
CA THR A 174 -3.83 -15.95 -3.93
C THR A 174 -2.42 -15.74 -4.48
N GLY A 175 -1.98 -16.65 -5.34
CA GLY A 175 -0.65 -16.59 -5.96
C GLY A 175 -0.58 -15.60 -7.14
N PRO A 176 0.65 -15.15 -7.51
CA PRO A 176 0.84 -14.15 -8.57
C PRO A 176 0.34 -14.62 -9.92
N GLN A 177 0.51 -15.90 -10.29
CA GLN A 177 0.04 -16.46 -11.54
C GLN A 177 -1.50 -16.48 -11.63
N MET A 178 -2.17 -16.77 -10.51
CA MET A 178 -3.62 -16.79 -10.42
C MET A 178 -4.20 -15.38 -10.63
N VAL A 179 -3.64 -14.37 -9.98
CA VAL A 179 -4.07 -12.97 -10.17
C VAL A 179 -3.88 -12.57 -11.64
N ARG A 180 -2.69 -12.84 -12.20
CA ARG A 180 -2.38 -12.49 -13.58
C ARG A 180 -3.35 -13.15 -14.56
N ALA A 181 -3.60 -14.45 -14.44
CA ALA A 181 -4.53 -15.18 -15.29
C ALA A 181 -5.94 -14.57 -15.24
N ARG A 182 -6.45 -14.31 -14.03
CA ARG A 182 -7.77 -13.70 -13.84
C ARG A 182 -7.89 -12.29 -14.41
N VAL A 183 -6.84 -11.47 -14.30
CA VAL A 183 -6.82 -10.14 -14.94
C VAL A 183 -6.91 -10.27 -16.46
N ILE A 184 -6.13 -11.15 -17.06
CA ILE A 184 -6.16 -11.36 -18.52
C ILE A 184 -7.52 -11.87 -18.99
N ASP A 185 -8.14 -12.81 -18.25
CA ASP A 185 -9.48 -13.31 -18.57
C ASP A 185 -10.53 -12.20 -18.46
N ALA A 186 -10.48 -11.38 -17.42
CA ALA A 186 -11.37 -10.24 -17.25
C ALA A 186 -11.24 -9.21 -18.38
N LEU A 187 -10.02 -8.95 -18.84
CA LEU A 187 -9.79 -8.05 -19.97
C LEU A 187 -10.36 -8.60 -21.28
N ARG A 188 -10.28 -9.91 -21.50
CA ARG A 188 -10.86 -10.56 -22.70
C ARG A 188 -12.38 -10.55 -22.71
N SER A 189 -13.01 -10.57 -21.54
CA SER A 189 -14.48 -10.56 -21.43
C SER A 189 -15.07 -9.15 -21.54
N THR A 190 -14.26 -8.12 -21.51
CA THR A 190 -14.71 -6.71 -21.51
C THR A 190 -14.45 -6.03 -22.88
N GLY A 191 -13.70 -6.63 -23.77
CA GLY A 191 -13.41 -6.17 -25.15
C GLY A 191 -14.18 -6.93 -26.16
#